data_be0aef2ee09ec404f83e89c71a5557b1
#
_entry.id   be0aef2ee09ec404f83e89c71a5557b1
#
_cell.length_a   1.000
_cell.length_b   1.000
_cell.length_c   1.000
_cell.angle_alpha   90.00
_cell.angle_beta   90.00
_cell.angle_gamma   90.00
#
_symmetry.space_group_name_H-M   'P 1'
#
loop_
_entity.id
_entity.type
_entity.pdbx_description
1 polymer ?
#
loop_
_entity_poly.entity_id
_entity_poly.type
_entity_poly.pdbx_seq_one_letter_code
_entity_poly.pdbx_strand_id
1 'polypeptide(L)'
;MKIGFSSLKLKREFDRVRLLNWIHFSLTIIGLLLEISYGFIGLEGVFKLVIFTFIYRLYFRVIQSLYYSYWTFSVCLMLYLIVGFFQGIFTFQTSIISYNYLLAILFLFMEMYTLSSPIYYPMVKWWIYDFRYRNDVKILVYQFSDVRREKKINGRLTDVRRGAGCITLFEDFPIGEPLLVLLKTDFRELDFKVEIVSRREVLMGRGVTYGVRFAFRSEDEKEGFKSFVENWKEEDLQKRKSRFKLAKKNENDTK
;
A
#
# COMPACT_ATOMS: atom_id res chain seq x y z
N MET A 1 -4.41 5.55 -30.83
CA MET A 1 -4.07 5.26 -29.43
C MET A 1 -4.71 6.36 -28.58
N LYS A 2 -5.94 6.11 -28.03
CA LYS A 2 -6.64 7.08 -27.20
C LYS A 2 -6.07 6.98 -25.78
N ILE A 3 -5.20 7.92 -25.42
CA ILE A 3 -4.71 8.08 -24.04
C ILE A 3 -5.87 8.70 -23.26
N GLY A 4 -6.70 7.86 -22.62
CA GLY A 4 -7.81 8.35 -21.81
C GLY A 4 -7.31 9.09 -20.57
N PHE A 5 -8.09 10.04 -20.09
CA PHE A 5 -7.79 10.84 -18.89
C PHE A 5 -7.53 9.99 -17.63
N SER A 6 -8.05 8.76 -17.59
CA SER A 6 -7.82 7.78 -16.53
C SER A 6 -6.37 7.25 -16.51
N SER A 7 -5.76 7.02 -17.68
CA SER A 7 -4.37 6.56 -17.76
C SER A 7 -3.38 7.65 -17.32
N LEU A 8 -3.72 8.92 -17.51
CA LEU A 8 -2.96 10.07 -16.99
C LEU A 8 -3.01 10.16 -15.46
N LYS A 9 -4.16 9.88 -14.84
CA LYS A 9 -4.28 9.85 -13.36
C LYS A 9 -3.46 8.72 -12.74
N LEU A 10 -3.46 7.56 -13.33
CA LEU A 10 -2.70 6.40 -12.90
C LEU A 10 -1.20 6.65 -13.00
N LYS A 11 -0.74 7.13 -14.15
CA LYS A 11 0.63 7.56 -14.37
C LYS A 11 1.07 8.58 -13.32
N ARG A 12 0.18 9.54 -13.00
CA ARG A 12 0.44 10.60 -12.02
C ARG A 12 0.64 10.08 -10.58
N GLU A 13 -0.04 9.02 -10.16
CA GLU A 13 0.14 8.47 -8.82
C GLU A 13 1.39 7.59 -8.71
N PHE A 14 1.67 6.80 -9.73
CA PHE A 14 2.91 6.05 -9.82
C PHE A 14 4.12 7.00 -9.93
N ASP A 15 3.97 8.09 -10.66
CA ASP A 15 4.99 9.13 -10.79
C ASP A 15 5.23 9.85 -9.45
N ARG A 16 4.19 10.02 -8.60
CA ARG A 16 4.37 10.58 -7.24
C ARG A 16 5.23 9.70 -6.34
N VAL A 17 4.94 8.40 -6.28
CA VAL A 17 5.74 7.46 -5.48
C VAL A 17 7.17 7.41 -6.02
N ARG A 18 7.32 7.34 -7.33
CA ARG A 18 8.63 7.36 -7.99
C ARG A 18 9.39 8.64 -7.71
N LEU A 19 8.71 9.80 -7.74
CA LEU A 19 9.30 11.09 -7.41
C LEU A 19 9.76 11.15 -5.96
N LEU A 20 8.91 10.72 -5.00
CA LEU A 20 9.27 10.67 -3.58
C LEU A 20 10.52 9.82 -3.35
N ASN A 21 10.58 8.65 -3.99
CA ASN A 21 11.72 7.75 -3.89
C ASN A 21 13.00 8.36 -4.50
N TRP A 22 12.90 9.06 -5.63
CA TRP A 22 14.04 9.78 -6.19
C TRP A 22 14.51 10.92 -5.30
N ILE A 23 13.61 11.69 -4.69
CA ILE A 23 13.96 12.76 -3.75
C ILE A 23 14.66 12.16 -2.53
N HIS A 24 14.08 11.11 -1.93
CA HIS A 24 14.67 10.41 -0.80
C HIS A 24 16.07 9.86 -1.12
N PHE A 25 16.23 9.20 -2.27
CA PHE A 25 17.52 8.73 -2.75
C PHE A 25 18.53 9.87 -2.90
N SER A 26 18.15 10.95 -3.57
CA SER A 26 19.02 12.11 -3.78
C SER A 26 19.46 12.73 -2.47
N LEU A 27 18.57 12.88 -1.49
CA LEU A 27 18.90 13.41 -0.17
C LEU A 27 19.88 12.48 0.57
N THR A 28 19.72 11.17 0.47
CA THR A 28 20.65 10.20 1.09
C THR A 28 22.04 10.30 0.46
N ILE A 29 22.12 10.40 -0.87
CA ILE A 29 23.40 10.57 -1.58
C ILE A 29 24.05 11.91 -1.26
N ILE A 30 23.27 13.00 -1.21
CA ILE A 30 23.77 14.32 -0.82
C ILE A 30 24.34 14.27 0.61
N GLY A 31 23.66 13.61 1.55
CA GLY A 31 24.17 13.42 2.91
C GLY A 31 25.55 12.74 2.94
N LEU A 32 25.71 11.64 2.20
CA LEU A 32 27.00 10.95 2.08
C LEU A 32 28.07 11.82 1.42
N LEU A 33 27.72 12.59 0.39
CA LEU A 33 28.67 13.51 -0.26
C LEU A 33 29.10 14.63 0.69
N LEU A 34 28.20 15.15 1.51
CA LEU A 34 28.54 16.13 2.53
C LEU A 34 29.50 15.54 3.58
N GLU A 35 29.26 14.32 4.08
CA GLU A 35 30.16 13.64 5.00
C GLU A 35 31.58 13.49 4.42
N ILE A 36 31.68 13.13 3.12
CA ILE A 36 32.96 13.03 2.41
C ILE A 36 33.60 14.42 2.28
N SER A 37 32.84 15.44 1.89
CA SER A 37 33.34 16.79 1.65
C SER A 37 33.89 17.47 2.91
N TYR A 38 33.27 17.18 4.04
CA TYR A 38 33.74 17.67 5.35
C TYR A 38 34.90 16.84 5.92
N GLY A 39 35.37 15.80 5.19
CA GLY A 39 36.49 14.98 5.60
C GLY A 39 36.21 14.00 6.74
N PHE A 40 34.94 13.80 7.07
CA PHE A 40 34.53 12.88 8.14
C PHE A 40 34.69 11.41 7.74
N ILE A 41 34.60 11.12 6.44
CA ILE A 41 34.72 9.79 5.86
C ILE A 41 35.67 9.84 4.67
N GLY A 42 36.72 9.03 4.71
CA GLY A 42 37.69 8.93 3.62
C GLY A 42 37.24 7.97 2.51
N LEU A 43 38.13 7.05 2.14
CA LEU A 43 37.90 6.04 1.08
C LEU A 43 36.62 5.19 1.35
N GLU A 44 36.28 4.96 2.61
CA GLU A 44 35.08 4.27 3.03
C GLU A 44 33.78 4.96 2.53
N GLY A 45 33.80 6.29 2.38
CA GLY A 45 32.67 7.05 1.85
C GLY A 45 32.34 6.71 0.41
N VAL A 46 33.38 6.51 -0.42
CA VAL A 46 33.20 6.10 -1.82
C VAL A 46 32.57 4.69 -1.87
N PHE A 47 33.05 3.78 -1.02
CA PHE A 47 32.50 2.44 -0.93
C PHE A 47 31.02 2.44 -0.46
N LYS A 48 30.67 3.26 0.55
CA LYS A 48 29.30 3.47 0.98
C LYS A 48 28.41 4.01 -0.16
N LEU A 49 28.90 4.97 -0.94
CA LEU A 49 28.18 5.51 -2.11
C LEU A 49 27.81 4.43 -3.12
N VAL A 50 28.75 3.56 -3.46
CA VAL A 50 28.54 2.44 -4.39
C VAL A 50 27.50 1.46 -3.82
N ILE A 51 27.65 1.08 -2.55
CA ILE A 51 26.71 0.17 -1.88
C ILE A 51 25.30 0.78 -1.85
N PHE A 52 25.17 2.05 -1.46
CA PHE A 52 23.85 2.70 -1.41
C PHE A 52 23.18 2.81 -2.78
N THR A 53 23.95 3.13 -3.81
CA THR A 53 23.42 3.15 -5.19
C THR A 53 22.88 1.78 -5.60
N PHE A 54 23.58 0.69 -5.22
CA PHE A 54 23.13 -0.67 -5.48
C PHE A 54 21.89 -1.05 -4.65
N ILE A 55 21.87 -0.70 -3.36
CA ILE A 55 20.72 -0.92 -2.46
C ILE A 55 19.48 -0.22 -3.00
N TYR A 56 19.60 1.03 -3.43
CA TYR A 56 18.47 1.76 -4.00
C TYR A 56 17.97 1.18 -5.32
N ARG A 57 18.86 0.65 -6.15
CA ARG A 57 18.44 -0.08 -7.35
C ARG A 57 17.60 -1.32 -7.02
N LEU A 58 17.95 -2.04 -5.96
CA LEU A 58 17.13 -3.14 -5.45
C LEU A 58 15.81 -2.62 -4.85
N TYR A 59 15.86 -1.54 -4.09
CA TYR A 59 14.69 -0.93 -3.46
C TYR A 59 13.65 -0.50 -4.49
N PHE A 60 14.05 0.12 -5.60
CA PHE A 60 13.14 0.45 -6.71
C PHE A 60 12.43 -0.78 -7.29
N ARG A 61 13.09 -1.92 -7.34
CA ARG A 61 12.47 -3.18 -7.77
C ARG A 61 11.51 -3.73 -6.73
N VAL A 62 11.89 -3.69 -5.47
CA VAL A 62 11.11 -4.22 -4.35
C VAL A 62 9.81 -3.45 -4.15
N ILE A 63 9.81 -2.13 -4.35
CA ILE A 63 8.58 -1.31 -4.32
C ILE A 63 7.53 -1.84 -5.29
N GLN A 64 7.93 -2.38 -6.43
CA GLN A 64 6.99 -2.87 -7.44
C GLN A 64 6.47 -4.28 -7.18
N SER A 65 7.19 -5.12 -6.42
CA SER A 65 6.95 -6.55 -6.40
C SER A 65 6.65 -7.17 -5.03
N LEU A 66 7.25 -6.69 -3.95
CA LEU A 66 7.28 -7.44 -2.69
C LEU A 66 6.96 -6.57 -1.46
N TYR A 67 5.74 -6.69 -0.95
CA TYR A 67 5.25 -5.93 0.20
C TYR A 67 6.13 -6.02 1.47
N TYR A 68 6.47 -7.25 1.91
CA TYR A 68 7.24 -7.42 3.15
C TYR A 68 8.68 -6.94 3.02
N SER A 69 9.30 -7.23 1.90
CA SER A 69 10.67 -6.79 1.62
C SER A 69 10.75 -5.26 1.56
N TYR A 70 9.73 -4.61 1.00
CA TYR A 70 9.64 -3.15 1.00
C TYR A 70 9.67 -2.58 2.43
N TRP A 71 8.81 -3.09 3.33
CA TRP A 71 8.76 -2.61 4.71
C TRP A 71 10.07 -2.86 5.47
N THR A 72 10.66 -4.04 5.30
CA THR A 72 11.95 -4.38 5.92
C THR A 72 13.05 -3.43 5.45
N PHE A 73 13.17 -3.21 4.14
CA PHE A 73 14.13 -2.27 3.58
C PHE A 73 13.91 -0.85 4.08
N SER A 74 12.65 -0.38 4.09
CA SER A 74 12.32 0.97 4.56
C SER A 74 12.67 1.18 6.03
N VAL A 75 12.44 0.19 6.89
CA VAL A 75 12.82 0.25 8.30
C VAL A 75 14.35 0.28 8.45
N CYS A 76 15.08 -0.54 7.71
CA CYS A 76 16.56 -0.53 7.74
C CYS A 76 17.12 0.82 7.28
N LEU A 77 16.57 1.38 6.19
CA LEU A 77 16.95 2.72 5.71
C LEU A 77 16.62 3.80 6.73
N MET A 78 15.44 3.72 7.36
CA MET A 78 15.03 4.65 8.42
C MET A 78 16.02 4.65 9.59
N LEU A 79 16.41 3.47 10.06
CA LEU A 79 17.40 3.33 11.13
C LEU A 79 18.75 3.92 10.73
N TYR A 80 19.21 3.66 9.51
CA TYR A 80 20.44 4.25 9.00
C TYR A 80 20.39 5.79 9.00
N LEU A 81 19.32 6.37 8.47
CA LEU A 81 19.15 7.84 8.43
C LEU A 81 19.06 8.45 9.82
N ILE A 82 18.41 7.78 10.78
CA ILE A 82 18.36 8.22 12.18
C ILE A 82 19.77 8.23 12.79
N VAL A 83 20.56 7.19 12.56
CA VAL A 83 21.96 7.16 13.02
C VAL A 83 22.75 8.30 12.40
N GLY A 84 22.64 8.53 11.08
CA GLY A 84 23.30 9.66 10.40
C GLY A 84 22.87 11.02 10.93
N PHE A 85 21.58 11.19 11.24
CA PHE A 85 21.08 12.40 11.88
C PHE A 85 21.74 12.68 13.24
N PHE A 86 21.81 11.68 14.10
CA PHE A 86 22.47 11.81 15.41
C PHE A 86 23.98 12.00 15.29
N GLN A 87 24.63 11.31 14.37
CA GLN A 87 26.06 11.53 14.09
C GLN A 87 26.31 12.98 13.62
N GLY A 88 25.43 13.52 12.79
CA GLY A 88 25.49 14.93 12.37
C GLY A 88 25.46 15.90 13.54
N ILE A 89 24.65 15.63 14.55
CA ILE A 89 24.52 16.49 15.74
C ILE A 89 25.72 16.31 16.69
N PHE A 90 26.00 15.06 17.08
CA PHE A 90 26.90 14.78 18.20
C PHE A 90 28.34 14.63 17.80
N THR A 91 28.61 14.05 16.61
CA THR A 91 29.97 13.74 16.15
C THR A 91 30.49 14.82 15.22
N PHE A 92 29.70 15.19 14.23
CA PHE A 92 30.16 16.12 13.20
C PHE A 92 29.89 17.58 13.57
N GLN A 93 28.98 17.82 14.49
CA GLN A 93 28.55 19.16 14.92
C GLN A 93 28.13 20.06 13.75
N THR A 94 27.63 19.46 12.67
CA THR A 94 27.32 20.11 11.42
C THR A 94 25.82 20.10 11.18
N SER A 95 25.17 21.24 11.39
CA SER A 95 23.71 21.38 11.24
C SER A 95 23.22 20.99 9.83
N ILE A 96 23.99 21.28 8.79
CA ILE A 96 23.61 21.00 7.39
C ILE A 96 23.42 19.50 7.15
N ILE A 97 24.33 18.64 7.65
CA ILE A 97 24.23 17.19 7.52
C ILE A 97 23.00 16.67 8.26
N SER A 98 22.79 17.16 9.48
CA SER A 98 21.63 16.78 10.30
C SER A 98 20.32 17.15 9.64
N TYR A 99 20.19 18.38 9.12
CA TYR A 99 18.98 18.80 8.41
C TYR A 99 18.73 17.99 7.15
N ASN A 100 19.78 17.63 6.40
CA ASN A 100 19.64 16.81 5.20
C ASN A 100 19.11 15.40 5.53
N TYR A 101 19.64 14.76 6.58
CA TYR A 101 19.14 13.45 7.02
C TYR A 101 17.73 13.53 7.58
N LEU A 102 17.38 14.60 8.29
CA LEU A 102 16.02 14.83 8.77
C LEU A 102 15.03 14.93 7.59
N LEU A 103 15.40 15.69 6.55
CA LEU A 103 14.58 15.76 5.34
C LEU A 103 14.43 14.40 4.67
N ALA A 104 15.51 13.62 4.55
CA ALA A 104 15.45 12.27 4.00
C ALA A 104 14.49 11.36 4.80
N ILE A 105 14.52 11.43 6.14
CA ILE A 105 13.60 10.71 7.02
C ILE A 105 12.14 11.11 6.73
N LEU A 106 11.87 12.40 6.62
CA LEU A 106 10.52 12.91 6.34
C LEU A 106 9.99 12.41 5.00
N PHE A 107 10.81 12.45 3.94
CA PHE A 107 10.42 11.96 2.63
C PHE A 107 10.22 10.44 2.61
N LEU A 108 11.06 9.67 3.30
CA LEU A 108 10.86 8.22 3.46
C LEU A 108 9.55 7.93 4.19
N PHE A 109 9.24 8.68 5.23
CA PHE A 109 7.98 8.52 5.97
C PHE A 109 6.76 8.85 5.09
N MET A 110 6.82 9.91 4.29
CA MET A 110 5.77 10.25 3.32
C MET A 110 5.59 9.16 2.27
N GLU A 111 6.69 8.55 1.80
CA GLU A 111 6.65 7.43 0.87
C GLU A 111 5.98 6.20 1.49
N MET A 112 6.41 5.81 2.70
CA MET A 112 5.80 4.72 3.46
C MET A 112 4.30 4.95 3.70
N TYR A 113 3.93 6.17 4.06
CA TYR A 113 2.53 6.54 4.25
C TYR A 113 1.71 6.41 2.96
N THR A 114 2.25 6.87 1.83
CA THR A 114 1.59 6.78 0.52
C THR A 114 1.40 5.33 0.09
N LEU A 115 2.45 4.52 0.21
CA LEU A 115 2.44 3.11 -0.17
C LEU A 115 1.61 2.23 0.78
N SER A 116 1.28 2.69 1.98
CA SER A 116 0.38 1.98 2.89
C SER A 116 -1.09 1.97 2.43
N SER A 117 -1.43 2.67 1.34
CA SER A 117 -2.78 2.62 0.76
C SER A 117 -3.08 1.25 0.15
N PRO A 118 -4.33 0.74 0.23
CA PRO A 118 -4.75 -0.52 -0.40
C PRO A 118 -4.56 -0.53 -1.92
N ILE A 119 -4.50 0.65 -2.54
CA ILE A 119 -4.21 0.80 -3.98
C ILE A 119 -2.87 0.16 -4.33
N TYR A 120 -1.86 0.38 -3.50
CA TYR A 120 -0.51 -0.13 -3.73
C TYR A 120 -0.27 -1.46 -3.05
N TYR A 121 -0.61 -1.55 -1.76
CA TYR A 121 -0.38 -2.74 -0.94
C TYR A 121 -1.64 -3.14 -0.17
N PRO A 122 -2.39 -4.12 -0.67
CA PRO A 122 -3.49 -4.72 0.11
C PRO A 122 -2.92 -5.38 1.36
N MET A 123 -3.57 -5.15 2.49
CA MET A 123 -3.19 -5.79 3.74
C MET A 123 -3.63 -7.26 3.71
N VAL A 124 -2.81 -8.12 3.10
CA VAL A 124 -3.06 -9.56 3.12
C VAL A 124 -2.65 -10.10 4.49
N LYS A 125 -3.63 -10.53 5.27
CA LYS A 125 -3.40 -11.23 6.54
C LYS A 125 -3.00 -12.68 6.24
N TRP A 126 -1.75 -12.90 5.78
CA TRP A 126 -1.25 -14.22 5.37
C TRP A 126 -1.25 -15.25 6.50
N TRP A 127 -1.22 -14.81 7.76
CA TRP A 127 -1.31 -15.66 8.95
C TRP A 127 -2.74 -16.16 9.23
N ILE A 128 -3.76 -15.65 8.55
CA ILE A 128 -5.12 -16.16 8.65
C ILE A 128 -5.33 -17.16 7.51
N TYR A 129 -4.99 -18.42 7.75
CA TYR A 129 -5.19 -19.51 6.79
C TYR A 129 -6.65 -19.92 6.67
N ASP A 130 -7.41 -19.84 7.78
CA ASP A 130 -8.82 -20.21 7.79
C ASP A 130 -9.69 -19.07 7.24
N PHE A 131 -10.36 -19.34 6.12
CA PHE A 131 -11.25 -18.40 5.46
C PHE A 131 -12.43 -17.94 6.33
N ARG A 132 -12.82 -18.73 7.34
CA ARG A 132 -13.89 -18.36 8.30
C ARG A 132 -13.54 -17.12 9.12
N TYR A 133 -12.26 -16.86 9.33
CA TYR A 133 -11.78 -15.71 10.09
C TYR A 133 -11.35 -14.53 9.20
N ARG A 134 -11.43 -14.69 7.86
CA ARG A 134 -11.24 -13.58 6.94
C ARG A 134 -12.52 -12.77 6.83
N ASN A 135 -12.36 -11.47 6.87
CA ASN A 135 -13.48 -10.55 6.71
C ASN A 135 -13.63 -10.10 5.25
N ASP A 136 -13.46 -11.04 4.31
CA ASP A 136 -13.64 -10.76 2.89
C ASP A 136 -15.14 -10.69 2.59
N VAL A 137 -15.58 -9.60 1.99
CA VAL A 137 -16.98 -9.42 1.60
C VAL A 137 -17.16 -9.87 0.16
N LYS A 138 -18.18 -10.71 -0.09
CA LYS A 138 -18.58 -11.08 -1.44
C LYS A 138 -19.18 -9.87 -2.14
N ILE A 139 -18.72 -9.59 -3.34
CA ILE A 139 -19.18 -8.50 -4.19
C ILE A 139 -19.61 -9.02 -5.55
N LEU A 140 -20.54 -8.29 -6.15
CA LEU A 140 -20.85 -8.44 -7.58
C LEU A 140 -20.26 -7.24 -8.30
N VAL A 141 -19.58 -7.51 -9.39
CA VAL A 141 -18.94 -6.47 -10.19
C VAL A 141 -19.54 -6.47 -11.59
N TYR A 142 -19.79 -5.28 -12.11
CA TYR A 142 -20.27 -5.06 -13.46
C TYR A 142 -19.34 -4.09 -14.17
N GLN A 143 -19.16 -4.26 -15.46
CA GLN A 143 -18.52 -3.25 -16.28
C GLN A 143 -19.41 -2.02 -16.35
N PHE A 144 -18.82 -0.84 -16.20
CA PHE A 144 -19.60 0.41 -16.25
C PHE A 144 -20.20 0.67 -17.63
N SER A 145 -19.64 0.09 -18.70
CA SER A 145 -20.17 0.10 -20.06
C SER A 145 -21.38 -0.80 -20.26
N ASP A 146 -21.59 -1.78 -19.38
CA ASP A 146 -22.72 -2.70 -19.46
C ASP A 146 -23.95 -2.09 -18.77
N VAL A 147 -24.69 -1.25 -19.51
CA VAL A 147 -25.90 -0.55 -19.02
C VAL A 147 -26.98 -1.54 -18.55
N ARG A 148 -27.03 -2.74 -19.16
CA ARG A 148 -28.05 -3.76 -18.82
C ARG A 148 -27.65 -4.65 -17.66
N ARG A 149 -26.40 -4.54 -17.17
CA ARG A 149 -25.86 -5.35 -16.06
C ARG A 149 -26.02 -6.86 -16.31
N GLU A 150 -25.89 -7.29 -17.57
CA GLU A 150 -26.11 -8.68 -17.96
C GLU A 150 -24.95 -9.57 -17.47
N LYS A 151 -23.71 -9.09 -17.57
CA LYS A 151 -22.54 -9.84 -17.15
C LYS A 151 -22.19 -9.62 -15.68
N LYS A 152 -22.61 -10.55 -14.82
CA LYS A 152 -22.31 -10.57 -13.40
C LYS A 152 -20.95 -11.24 -13.16
N ILE A 153 -20.03 -10.53 -12.52
CA ILE A 153 -18.72 -11.03 -12.16
C ILE A 153 -18.64 -11.14 -10.64
N ASN A 154 -18.38 -12.34 -10.17
CA ASN A 154 -18.21 -12.59 -8.74
C ASN A 154 -16.82 -12.15 -8.30
N GLY A 155 -16.76 -11.40 -7.21
CA GLY A 155 -15.51 -10.94 -6.63
C GLY A 155 -15.53 -10.92 -5.11
N ARG A 156 -14.42 -10.52 -4.54
CA ARG A 156 -14.26 -10.33 -3.09
C ARG A 156 -13.60 -8.98 -2.82
N LEU A 157 -14.17 -8.23 -1.91
CA LEU A 157 -13.56 -7.05 -1.32
C LEU A 157 -12.73 -7.51 -0.12
N THR A 158 -11.42 -7.30 -0.18
CA THR A 158 -10.48 -7.84 0.81
C THR A 158 -9.90 -6.80 1.75
N ASP A 159 -9.87 -5.54 1.33
CA ASP A 159 -9.36 -4.44 2.14
C ASP A 159 -10.01 -3.12 1.72
N VAL A 160 -10.31 -2.27 2.71
CA VAL A 160 -10.83 -0.91 2.48
C VAL A 160 -10.18 0.05 3.46
N ARG A 161 -9.53 1.08 2.93
CA ARG A 161 -8.89 2.15 3.73
C ARG A 161 -8.85 3.44 2.92
N ARG A 162 -9.13 4.58 3.55
CA ARG A 162 -8.94 5.93 2.97
C ARG A 162 -9.63 6.15 1.62
N GLY A 163 -10.86 5.66 1.45
CA GLY A 163 -11.60 5.80 0.18
C GLY A 163 -11.06 4.96 -0.97
N ALA A 164 -10.17 4.02 -0.67
CA ALA A 164 -9.62 3.05 -1.60
C ALA A 164 -9.92 1.63 -1.10
N GLY A 165 -9.98 0.68 -2.03
CA GLY A 165 -10.22 -0.72 -1.72
C GLY A 165 -9.32 -1.65 -2.50
N CYS A 166 -9.34 -2.90 -2.07
CA CYS A 166 -8.70 -4.00 -2.76
C CYS A 166 -9.75 -5.04 -3.08
N ILE A 167 -9.91 -5.35 -4.36
CA ILE A 167 -10.86 -6.36 -4.85
C ILE A 167 -10.10 -7.49 -5.55
N THR A 168 -10.58 -8.71 -5.38
CA THR A 168 -10.06 -9.88 -6.09
C THR A 168 -11.13 -10.38 -7.06
N LEU A 169 -10.77 -10.46 -8.34
CA LEU A 169 -11.62 -10.92 -9.43
C LEU A 169 -10.92 -12.04 -10.18
N PHE A 170 -11.70 -12.92 -10.84
CA PHE A 170 -11.18 -13.99 -11.70
C PHE A 170 -11.13 -13.58 -13.17
N GLU A 171 -11.75 -12.48 -13.54
CA GLU A 171 -11.68 -11.90 -14.87
C GLU A 171 -10.64 -10.79 -14.92
N ASP A 172 -10.13 -10.57 -16.12
CA ASP A 172 -9.05 -9.64 -16.39
C ASP A 172 -9.58 -8.31 -16.86
N PHE A 173 -9.17 -7.23 -16.17
CA PHE A 173 -9.56 -5.87 -16.48
C PHE A 173 -8.34 -4.98 -16.67
N PRO A 174 -8.36 -4.09 -17.65
CA PRO A 174 -7.30 -3.11 -17.81
C PRO A 174 -7.34 -2.07 -16.70
N ILE A 175 -6.16 -1.53 -16.41
CA ILE A 175 -6.01 -0.43 -15.45
C ILE A 175 -6.70 0.82 -16.01
N GLY A 176 -7.44 1.53 -15.15
CA GLY A 176 -8.22 2.72 -15.52
C GLY A 176 -9.65 2.41 -15.96
N GLU A 177 -10.05 1.13 -15.98
CA GLU A 177 -11.42 0.77 -16.30
C GLU A 177 -12.35 1.11 -15.13
N PRO A 178 -13.46 1.80 -15.38
CA PRO A 178 -14.48 2.03 -14.38
C PRO A 178 -15.35 0.78 -14.22
N LEU A 179 -15.54 0.35 -12.98
CA LEU A 179 -16.42 -0.76 -12.62
C LEU A 179 -17.53 -0.28 -11.68
N LEU A 180 -18.62 -1.00 -11.67
CA LEU A 180 -19.67 -0.85 -10.68
C LEU A 180 -19.62 -2.03 -9.72
N VAL A 181 -19.39 -1.76 -8.45
CA VAL A 181 -19.32 -2.76 -7.38
C VAL A 181 -20.60 -2.75 -6.58
N LEU A 182 -21.30 -3.86 -6.56
CA LEU A 182 -22.50 -4.06 -5.75
C LEU A 182 -22.12 -4.84 -4.49
N LEU A 183 -22.37 -4.22 -3.34
CA LEU A 183 -22.23 -4.81 -2.02
C LEU A 183 -23.61 -5.21 -1.52
N LYS A 184 -23.79 -6.50 -1.25
CA LYS A 184 -24.97 -6.99 -0.54
C LYS A 184 -24.65 -7.06 0.95
N THR A 185 -25.28 -6.19 1.71
CA THR A 185 -25.36 -6.31 3.18
C THR A 185 -26.72 -6.86 3.55
N ASP A 186 -26.86 -7.39 4.76
CA ASP A 186 -28.12 -8.00 5.23
C ASP A 186 -29.33 -7.03 5.17
N PHE A 187 -29.08 -5.73 5.14
CA PHE A 187 -30.11 -4.70 5.19
C PHE A 187 -30.23 -3.82 3.94
N ARG A 188 -29.18 -3.75 3.10
CA ARG A 188 -29.15 -2.86 1.93
C ARG A 188 -28.26 -3.39 0.82
N GLU A 189 -28.65 -3.12 -0.40
CA GLU A 189 -27.75 -3.22 -1.56
C GLU A 189 -27.14 -1.84 -1.80
N LEU A 190 -25.80 -1.78 -1.77
CA LEU A 190 -25.06 -0.55 -2.01
C LEU A 190 -24.28 -0.73 -3.31
N ASP A 191 -24.44 0.20 -4.24
CA ASP A 191 -23.69 0.22 -5.49
C ASP A 191 -22.71 1.39 -5.51
N PHE A 192 -21.45 1.09 -5.80
CA PHE A 192 -20.38 2.07 -5.85
C PHE A 192 -19.66 2.01 -7.19
N LYS A 193 -19.45 3.19 -7.77
CA LYS A 193 -18.53 3.31 -8.90
C LYS A 193 -17.11 3.26 -8.38
N VAL A 194 -16.29 2.39 -8.97
CA VAL A 194 -14.86 2.28 -8.66
C VAL A 194 -14.03 2.40 -9.93
N GLU A 195 -12.81 2.89 -9.78
CA GLU A 195 -11.82 2.96 -10.84
C GLU A 195 -10.64 2.04 -10.48
N ILE A 196 -10.23 1.18 -11.40
CA ILE A 196 -9.04 0.33 -11.21
C ILE A 196 -7.79 1.19 -11.31
N VAL A 197 -7.02 1.25 -10.22
CA VAL A 197 -5.79 2.05 -10.12
C VAL A 197 -4.54 1.18 -10.24
N SER A 198 -4.58 -0.03 -9.70
CA SER A 198 -3.47 -0.98 -9.77
C SER A 198 -3.96 -2.41 -9.99
N ARG A 199 -3.10 -3.22 -10.58
CA ARG A 199 -3.34 -4.63 -10.86
C ARG A 199 -2.18 -5.46 -10.34
N ARG A 200 -2.47 -6.58 -9.68
CA ARG A 200 -1.47 -7.52 -9.18
C ARG A 200 -1.93 -8.95 -9.38
N GLU A 201 -1.09 -9.73 -10.00
CA GLU A 201 -1.21 -11.19 -10.04
C GLU A 201 -0.41 -11.76 -8.87
N VAL A 202 -1.09 -12.39 -7.92
CA VAL A 202 -0.43 -12.90 -6.71
C VAL A 202 0.08 -14.31 -6.91
N LEU A 203 -0.65 -15.17 -7.61
CA LEU A 203 -0.29 -16.57 -7.89
C LEU A 203 -1.16 -17.13 -9.01
N MET A 204 -0.62 -18.00 -9.85
CA MET A 204 -1.41 -18.75 -10.83
C MET A 204 -2.56 -19.51 -10.15
N GLY A 205 -3.78 -19.36 -10.69
CA GLY A 205 -5.00 -20.01 -10.18
C GLY A 205 -5.70 -19.27 -9.02
N ARG A 206 -5.14 -18.18 -8.51
CA ARG A 206 -5.82 -17.25 -7.61
C ARG A 206 -6.19 -16.01 -8.39
N GLY A 207 -7.42 -15.53 -8.26
CA GLY A 207 -7.89 -14.34 -9.00
C GLY A 207 -6.93 -13.16 -8.94
N VAL A 208 -7.05 -12.27 -9.91
CA VAL A 208 -6.25 -11.05 -10.00
C VAL A 208 -6.72 -10.08 -8.92
N THR A 209 -5.77 -9.47 -8.22
CA THR A 209 -6.04 -8.49 -7.17
C THR A 209 -5.91 -7.08 -7.74
N TYR A 210 -6.96 -6.30 -7.62
CA TYR A 210 -7.06 -4.93 -8.10
C TYR A 210 -7.12 -3.96 -6.93
N GLY A 211 -6.27 -2.95 -6.94
CA GLY A 211 -6.43 -1.77 -6.12
C GLY A 211 -7.40 -0.81 -6.80
N VAL A 212 -8.48 -0.47 -6.11
CA VAL A 212 -9.54 0.37 -6.66
C VAL A 212 -9.73 1.62 -5.82
N ARG A 213 -10.17 2.70 -6.48
CA ARG A 213 -10.60 3.93 -5.84
C ARG A 213 -12.11 4.06 -5.97
N PHE A 214 -12.79 4.35 -4.87
CA PHE A 214 -14.21 4.64 -4.86
C PHE A 214 -14.47 6.06 -5.38
N ALA A 215 -15.40 6.20 -6.31
CA ALA A 215 -15.85 7.47 -6.86
C ALA A 215 -17.31 7.67 -6.45
N PHE A 216 -17.53 8.45 -5.40
CA PHE A 216 -18.87 8.77 -4.89
C PHE A 216 -19.54 9.80 -5.77
N ARG A 217 -20.83 9.59 -6.06
CA ARG A 217 -21.67 10.50 -6.87
C ARG A 217 -22.41 11.51 -6.00
N SER A 218 -22.70 11.14 -4.75
CA SER A 218 -23.40 11.97 -3.78
C SER A 218 -22.76 11.84 -2.39
N GLU A 219 -23.09 12.77 -1.49
CA GLU A 219 -22.68 12.65 -0.08
C GLU A 219 -23.39 11.47 0.60
N ASP A 220 -24.62 11.14 0.20
CA ASP A 220 -25.36 9.98 0.74
C ASP A 220 -24.64 8.66 0.43
N GLU A 221 -24.09 8.51 -0.79
CA GLU A 221 -23.25 7.34 -1.14
C GLU A 221 -21.99 7.26 -0.24
N LYS A 222 -21.40 8.40 0.04
CA LYS A 222 -20.20 8.49 0.87
C LYS A 222 -20.50 8.17 2.34
N GLU A 223 -21.65 8.61 2.86
CA GLU A 223 -22.10 8.26 4.21
C GLU A 223 -22.46 6.78 4.31
N GLY A 224 -23.18 6.25 3.32
CA GLY A 224 -23.48 4.82 3.23
C GLY A 224 -22.22 3.96 3.19
N PHE A 225 -21.21 4.40 2.44
CA PHE A 225 -19.89 3.74 2.41
C PHE A 225 -19.17 3.82 3.76
N LYS A 226 -19.20 4.97 4.42
CA LYS A 226 -18.59 5.15 5.75
C LYS A 226 -19.23 4.22 6.77
N SER A 227 -20.56 4.17 6.81
CA SER A 227 -21.31 3.26 7.68
C SER A 227 -20.97 1.79 7.39
N PHE A 228 -20.88 1.40 6.11
CA PHE A 228 -20.44 0.07 5.71
C PHE A 228 -19.02 -0.25 6.23
N VAL A 229 -18.08 0.67 6.09
CA VAL A 229 -16.68 0.46 6.55
C VAL A 229 -16.61 0.34 8.07
N GLU A 230 -17.41 1.09 8.82
CA GLU A 230 -17.49 1.01 10.27
C GLU A 230 -18.03 -0.36 10.71
N ASN A 231 -19.15 -0.81 10.16
CA ASN A 231 -19.72 -2.14 10.42
C ASN A 231 -18.75 -3.26 10.06
N TRP A 232 -18.07 -3.15 8.93
CA TRP A 232 -17.08 -4.15 8.50
C TRP A 232 -15.90 -4.24 9.46
N LYS A 233 -15.44 -3.11 10.03
CA LYS A 233 -14.39 -3.10 11.07
C LYS A 233 -14.86 -3.77 12.36
N GLU A 234 -16.08 -3.52 12.77
CA GLU A 234 -16.66 -4.14 13.95
C GLU A 234 -16.78 -5.67 13.80
N GLU A 235 -17.25 -6.13 12.65
CA GLU A 235 -17.29 -7.56 12.33
C GLU A 235 -15.89 -8.20 12.34
N ASP A 236 -14.87 -7.53 11.75
CA ASP A 236 -13.48 -8.01 11.79
C ASP A 236 -12.99 -8.15 13.24
N LEU A 237 -13.35 -7.19 14.06
CA LEU A 237 -12.98 -7.17 15.49
C LEU A 237 -13.67 -8.30 16.28
N GLN A 238 -14.95 -8.56 16.01
CA GLN A 238 -15.70 -9.66 16.62
C GLN A 238 -15.16 -11.03 16.17
N LYS A 239 -14.88 -11.20 14.88
CA LYS A 239 -14.26 -12.42 14.34
C LYS A 239 -12.88 -12.69 14.96
N ARG A 240 -12.09 -11.65 15.20
CA ARG A 240 -10.80 -11.77 15.91
C ARG A 240 -11.01 -12.21 17.36
N LYS A 241 -11.93 -11.57 18.10
CA LYS A 241 -12.22 -11.93 19.50
C LYS A 241 -12.69 -13.38 19.64
N SER A 242 -13.54 -13.86 18.73
CA SER A 242 -14.03 -15.24 18.72
C SER A 242 -12.89 -16.24 18.48
N ARG A 243 -11.94 -15.92 17.58
CA ARG A 243 -10.75 -16.73 17.33
C ARG A 243 -9.87 -16.89 18.57
N PHE A 244 -9.62 -15.79 19.29
CA PHE A 244 -8.82 -15.84 20.53
C PHE A 244 -9.51 -16.64 21.64
N LYS A 245 -10.85 -16.54 21.75
CA LYS A 245 -11.61 -17.33 22.73
C LYS A 245 -11.53 -18.83 22.44
N LEU A 246 -11.63 -19.23 21.16
CA LEU A 246 -11.51 -20.64 20.75
C LEU A 246 -10.10 -21.19 20.97
N ALA A 247 -9.06 -20.41 20.66
CA ALA A 247 -7.68 -20.81 20.92
C ALA A 247 -7.44 -21.06 22.41
N LYS A 248 -7.91 -20.15 23.28
CA LYS A 248 -7.77 -20.29 24.73
C LYS A 248 -8.56 -21.48 25.30
N LYS A 249 -9.72 -21.83 24.71
CA LYS A 249 -10.50 -22.98 25.10
C LYS A 249 -9.76 -24.28 24.78
N ASN A 250 -9.19 -24.38 23.57
CA ASN A 250 -8.43 -25.57 23.15
C ASN A 250 -7.16 -25.80 24.00
N GLU A 251 -6.51 -24.72 24.47
CA GLU A 251 -5.36 -24.85 25.39
C GLU A 251 -5.78 -25.37 26.77
N ASN A 252 -6.97 -25.04 27.24
CA ASN A 252 -7.48 -25.52 28.54
C ASN A 252 -7.99 -26.96 28.47
N ASP A 253 -8.50 -27.41 27.32
CA ASP A 253 -9.00 -28.76 27.10
C ASP A 253 -7.86 -29.77 26.83
N THR A 254 -6.63 -29.30 26.61
CA THR A 254 -5.42 -30.11 26.38
C THR A 254 -4.52 -30.23 27.61
N LYS A 255 -4.86 -29.59 28.70
CA LYS A 255 -4.24 -29.74 30.04
C LYS A 255 -5.06 -30.61 30.96
#